data_a6d8d916df85e0f5f73fd294c0134759
#
_entry.id   a6d8d916df85e0f5f73fd294c0134759
#
_cell.length_a   1.000
_cell.length_b   1.000
_cell.length_c   1.000
_cell.angle_alpha   90.00
_cell.angle_beta   90.00
_cell.angle_gamma   90.00
#
_symmetry.space_group_name_H-M   'P 1'
#
loop_
_entity.id
_entity.type
_entity.pdbx_description
1 polymer ?
#
loop_
_entity_poly.entity_id
_entity_poly.type
_entity_poly.pdbx_seq_one_letter_code
_entity_poly.pdbx_strand_id
1 'polypeptide(L)'
;MSQYYSPQPNPYYPPEQGPEDEYYYEEDAEFEYDDEEFEDDTGSSLAQRGLFFCAGGLVVFLCMSCCLLAGAGLWLLDPGSSLVATPMPGSDIGLSVESAAYPEESVVNEQATKLSILQVNRNASLPEVPAVEGRELIIVTVELVNLGETVIDYNERDFVLVNPFGEGYTSLPGAVQGALGRGQLEPGAGLEGRLVFEVNAGELDLILNWDSGPDNEPRYLYLE
;
A
#
# COMPACT_ATOMS: atom_id res chain seq x y z
N MET A 1 8.56 53.82 20.71
CA MET A 1 9.89 53.14 20.82
C MET A 1 9.58 51.65 20.80
N SER A 2 9.81 51.01 19.65
CA SER A 2 9.55 49.57 19.43
C SER A 2 10.88 48.83 19.64
N GLN A 3 10.94 47.98 20.66
CA GLN A 3 12.14 47.17 20.92
C GLN A 3 12.06 45.92 20.02
N TYR A 4 12.97 45.78 19.07
CA TYR A 4 13.23 44.59 18.29
C TYR A 4 13.85 43.50 19.20
N TYR A 5 13.15 42.39 19.37
CA TYR A 5 13.68 41.22 20.04
C TYR A 5 14.42 40.36 19.01
N SER A 6 15.76 40.29 19.14
CA SER A 6 16.58 39.36 18.35
C SER A 6 16.56 37.99 19.01
N PRO A 7 16.22 36.92 18.31
CA PRO A 7 16.31 35.55 18.87
C PRO A 7 17.79 35.17 19.09
N GLN A 8 18.10 34.70 20.28
CA GLN A 8 19.40 34.15 20.64
C GLN A 8 19.60 32.78 19.98
N PRO A 9 20.81 32.50 19.44
CA PRO A 9 21.09 31.20 18.85
C PRO A 9 21.13 30.10 19.93
N ASN A 10 20.51 28.97 19.62
CA ASN A 10 20.45 27.79 20.47
C ASN A 10 21.84 27.09 20.53
N PRO A 11 22.46 26.91 21.71
CA PRO A 11 23.81 26.39 21.82
C PRO A 11 23.95 24.84 21.68
N TYR A 12 22.90 24.16 21.28
CA TYR A 12 22.86 22.67 21.30
C TYR A 12 22.88 21.99 19.91
N TYR A 13 23.24 22.68 18.83
CA TYR A 13 23.47 22.01 17.55
C TYR A 13 24.97 21.89 17.29
N PRO A 14 25.54 20.65 17.29
CA PRO A 14 26.89 20.43 16.75
C PRO A 14 26.85 20.62 15.22
N PRO A 15 27.92 21.09 14.61
CA PRO A 15 27.99 21.26 13.16
C PRO A 15 27.89 19.90 12.46
N GLU A 16 27.00 19.82 11.47
CA GLU A 16 26.87 18.67 10.57
C GLU A 16 28.18 18.43 9.83
N GLN A 17 28.83 17.29 10.12
CA GLN A 17 29.84 16.70 9.27
C GLN A 17 29.13 15.82 8.25
N GLY A 18 29.01 16.32 7.02
CA GLY A 18 28.52 15.52 5.90
C GLY A 18 29.47 14.35 5.62
N PRO A 19 28.94 13.17 5.32
CA PRO A 19 29.76 12.06 4.85
C PRO A 19 30.29 12.34 3.45
N GLU A 20 31.61 12.19 3.28
CA GLU A 20 32.25 12.12 1.96
C GLU A 20 31.94 10.71 1.39
N ASP A 21 30.98 10.63 0.48
CA ASP A 21 30.66 9.40 -0.23
C ASP A 21 31.74 9.14 -1.30
N GLU A 22 32.70 8.26 -0.98
CA GLU A 22 33.58 7.63 -1.96
C GLU A 22 32.74 6.62 -2.79
N TYR A 23 32.42 7.03 -4.04
CA TYR A 23 31.86 6.12 -5.03
C TYR A 23 32.94 5.15 -5.53
N TYR A 24 32.86 3.90 -5.10
CA TYR A 24 33.57 2.80 -5.73
C TYR A 24 32.78 2.32 -6.95
N TYR A 25 33.36 2.52 -8.13
CA TYR A 25 32.94 1.83 -9.34
C TYR A 25 33.56 0.44 -9.33
N GLU A 26 32.75 -0.60 -9.18
CA GLU A 26 33.18 -1.96 -9.48
C GLU A 26 33.09 -2.20 -10.99
N GLU A 27 34.24 -2.64 -11.53
CA GLU A 27 34.47 -2.94 -12.93
C GLU A 27 33.69 -4.18 -13.39
N ASP A 28 33.28 -4.08 -14.61
CA ASP A 28 32.68 -5.05 -15.54
C ASP A 28 33.02 -6.52 -15.28
N ALA A 29 31.99 -7.31 -14.93
CA ALA A 29 32.06 -8.76 -15.03
C ALA A 29 31.83 -9.16 -16.50
N GLU A 30 32.89 -9.55 -17.20
CA GLU A 30 32.84 -10.21 -18.50
C GLU A 30 32.08 -11.54 -18.34
N PHE A 31 30.93 -11.65 -19.00
CA PHE A 31 30.22 -12.90 -19.17
C PHE A 31 30.87 -13.65 -20.33
N GLU A 32 31.68 -14.67 -20.02
CA GLU A 32 32.10 -15.68 -21.01
C GLU A 32 30.87 -16.52 -21.40
N TYR A 33 30.54 -16.45 -22.69
CA TYR A 33 29.60 -17.40 -23.32
C TYR A 33 30.37 -18.68 -23.67
N ASP A 34 30.08 -19.75 -22.94
CA ASP A 34 30.49 -21.10 -23.35
C ASP A 34 29.63 -21.52 -24.54
N ASP A 35 30.24 -21.53 -25.71
CA ASP A 35 29.72 -22.20 -26.93
C ASP A 35 29.82 -23.73 -26.75
N GLU A 36 28.76 -24.35 -26.21
CA GLU A 36 28.63 -25.81 -26.28
C GLU A 36 28.32 -26.24 -27.71
N GLU A 37 29.34 -26.82 -28.37
CA GLU A 37 29.21 -27.49 -29.64
C GLU A 37 28.20 -28.64 -29.55
N PHE A 38 27.04 -28.46 -30.21
CA PHE A 38 26.06 -29.52 -30.42
C PHE A 38 26.62 -30.51 -31.49
N GLU A 39 27.13 -31.66 -31.05
CA GLU A 39 27.44 -32.77 -31.96
C GLU A 39 26.17 -33.27 -32.66
N ASP A 40 26.19 -33.16 -33.97
CA ASP A 40 25.16 -33.60 -34.91
C ASP A 40 25.17 -35.13 -35.01
N ASP A 41 24.33 -35.81 -34.23
CA ASP A 41 24.16 -37.27 -34.33
C ASP A 41 23.13 -37.59 -35.44
N THR A 42 23.67 -37.78 -36.67
CA THR A 42 22.93 -38.13 -37.87
C THR A 42 22.56 -39.62 -37.86
N GLY A 43 21.30 -39.92 -37.46
CA GLY A 43 20.88 -41.33 -37.55
C GLY A 43 19.43 -41.68 -37.25
N SER A 44 18.45 -40.84 -37.63
CA SER A 44 17.04 -41.28 -37.58
C SER A 44 16.31 -41.01 -38.90
N SER A 45 15.66 -42.04 -39.45
CA SER A 45 14.97 -41.99 -40.71
C SER A 45 13.89 -40.90 -40.77
N LEU A 46 13.78 -40.20 -41.90
CA LEU A 46 12.82 -39.11 -42.16
C LEU A 46 11.37 -39.45 -41.82
N ALA A 47 10.98 -40.75 -41.87
CA ALA A 47 9.65 -41.21 -41.53
C ALA A 47 9.35 -41.14 -40.02
N GLN A 48 10.36 -41.34 -39.16
CA GLN A 48 10.18 -41.32 -37.71
C GLN A 48 10.11 -39.87 -37.19
N ARG A 49 10.80 -38.92 -37.82
CA ARG A 49 10.75 -37.50 -37.49
C ARG A 49 9.38 -36.86 -37.78
N GLY A 50 8.70 -37.27 -38.87
CA GLY A 50 7.36 -36.77 -39.19
C GLY A 50 6.31 -37.14 -38.17
N LEU A 51 6.38 -38.33 -37.56
CA LEU A 51 5.41 -38.79 -36.59
C LEU A 51 5.54 -38.10 -35.24
N PHE A 52 6.77 -37.79 -34.83
CA PHE A 52 7.00 -37.01 -33.57
C PHE A 52 6.60 -35.57 -33.72
N PHE A 53 6.74 -34.93 -34.88
CA PHE A 53 6.29 -33.55 -35.11
C PHE A 53 4.75 -33.44 -35.06
N CYS A 54 4.03 -34.39 -35.60
CA CYS A 54 2.58 -34.39 -35.56
C CYS A 54 2.05 -34.65 -34.13
N ALA A 55 2.67 -35.58 -33.38
CA ALA A 55 2.25 -35.86 -32.00
C ALA A 55 2.63 -34.72 -31.05
N GLY A 56 3.81 -34.13 -31.17
CA GLY A 56 4.26 -33.00 -30.38
C GLY A 56 3.44 -31.73 -30.63
N GLY A 57 3.13 -31.43 -31.90
CA GLY A 57 2.27 -30.28 -32.26
C GLY A 57 0.87 -30.36 -31.68
N LEU A 58 0.28 -31.58 -31.67
CA LEU A 58 -1.07 -31.78 -31.15
C LEU A 58 -1.14 -31.61 -29.60
N VAL A 59 -0.12 -32.07 -28.88
CA VAL A 59 0.00 -31.89 -27.44
C VAL A 59 0.19 -30.41 -27.08
N VAL A 60 1.06 -29.68 -27.78
CA VAL A 60 1.27 -28.25 -27.56
C VAL A 60 -0.01 -27.45 -27.84
N PHE A 61 -0.72 -27.81 -28.94
CA PHE A 61 -1.99 -27.14 -29.27
C PHE A 61 -3.09 -27.40 -28.22
N LEU A 62 -3.18 -28.60 -27.70
CA LEU A 62 -4.10 -28.96 -26.60
C LEU A 62 -3.75 -28.22 -25.31
N CYS A 63 -2.47 -28.15 -24.94
CA CYS A 63 -2.03 -27.39 -23.78
C CYS A 63 -2.30 -25.89 -23.92
N MET A 64 -2.01 -25.28 -25.08
CA MET A 64 -2.35 -23.88 -25.33
C MET A 64 -3.87 -23.62 -25.29
N SER A 65 -4.66 -24.54 -25.85
CA SER A 65 -6.12 -24.46 -25.82
C SER A 65 -6.67 -24.54 -24.37
N CYS A 66 -6.12 -25.42 -23.54
CA CYS A 66 -6.49 -25.52 -22.12
C CYS A 66 -6.10 -24.24 -21.34
N CYS A 67 -4.93 -23.66 -21.61
CA CYS A 67 -4.52 -22.42 -20.96
C CYS A 67 -5.40 -21.23 -21.38
N LEU A 68 -5.81 -21.15 -22.65
CA LEU A 68 -6.70 -20.11 -23.14
C LEU A 68 -8.12 -20.26 -22.57
N LEU A 69 -8.62 -21.48 -22.44
CA LEU A 69 -9.95 -21.74 -21.85
C LEU A 69 -9.94 -21.50 -20.33
N ALA A 70 -8.86 -21.85 -19.62
CA ALA A 70 -8.71 -21.54 -18.21
C ALA A 70 -8.57 -20.03 -17.97
N GLY A 71 -7.81 -19.32 -18.79
CA GLY A 71 -7.65 -17.87 -18.73
C GLY A 71 -8.96 -17.13 -19.05
N ALA A 72 -9.69 -17.56 -20.08
CA ALA A 72 -10.98 -16.97 -20.43
C ALA A 72 -12.08 -17.28 -19.39
N GLY A 73 -12.03 -18.48 -18.78
CA GLY A 73 -12.98 -18.88 -17.74
C GLY A 73 -12.84 -18.06 -16.46
N LEU A 74 -11.62 -17.73 -16.06
CA LEU A 74 -11.33 -16.82 -14.94
C LEU A 74 -11.82 -15.38 -15.21
N TRP A 75 -11.71 -14.92 -16.46
CA TRP A 75 -12.16 -13.58 -16.85
C TRP A 75 -13.69 -13.45 -16.90
N LEU A 76 -14.40 -14.56 -17.18
CA LEU A 76 -15.86 -14.59 -17.24
C LEU A 76 -16.52 -14.75 -15.86
N LEU A 77 -15.76 -15.19 -14.84
CA LEU A 77 -16.30 -15.41 -13.49
C LEU A 77 -16.28 -14.18 -12.60
N ASP A 78 -15.48 -13.16 -12.94
CA ASP A 78 -15.48 -11.89 -12.20
C ASP A 78 -15.13 -10.69 -13.11
N PRO A 79 -16.11 -10.21 -13.93
CA PRO A 79 -15.89 -9.06 -14.81
C PRO A 79 -15.77 -7.71 -14.06
N GLY A 80 -15.84 -7.72 -12.73
CA GLY A 80 -15.82 -6.51 -11.89
C GLY A 80 -14.62 -6.38 -10.97
N SER A 81 -13.78 -7.39 -10.84
CA SER A 81 -12.54 -7.23 -10.10
C SER A 81 -11.53 -6.47 -10.97
N SER A 82 -11.52 -5.15 -10.86
CA SER A 82 -10.33 -4.38 -11.21
C SER A 82 -9.19 -4.99 -10.37
N LEU A 83 -8.21 -5.60 -11.05
CA LEU A 83 -6.96 -6.02 -10.40
C LEU A 83 -6.21 -4.75 -9.98
N VAL A 84 -6.69 -4.11 -8.92
CA VAL A 84 -5.91 -3.09 -8.23
C VAL A 84 -4.72 -3.85 -7.66
N ALA A 85 -3.55 -3.59 -8.22
CA ALA A 85 -2.32 -4.21 -7.75
C ALA A 85 -2.16 -3.85 -6.27
N THR A 86 -2.13 -4.85 -5.40
CA THR A 86 -1.77 -4.60 -3.99
C THR A 86 -0.32 -4.12 -3.97
N PRO A 87 -0.04 -2.94 -3.40
CA PRO A 87 1.33 -2.46 -3.27
C PRO A 87 2.20 -3.48 -2.54
N MET A 88 3.46 -3.58 -2.92
CA MET A 88 4.41 -4.39 -2.17
C MET A 88 4.77 -3.72 -0.84
N PRO A 89 5.09 -4.49 0.21
CA PRO A 89 5.63 -3.93 1.45
C PRO A 89 6.83 -3.02 1.16
N GLY A 90 6.86 -1.84 1.81
CA GLY A 90 7.90 -0.84 1.57
C GLY A 90 7.79 -0.09 0.23
N SER A 91 6.62 -0.11 -0.43
CA SER A 91 6.38 0.75 -1.61
C SER A 91 6.39 2.23 -1.23
N ASP A 92 6.81 3.10 -2.16
CA ASP A 92 6.84 4.55 -1.96
C ASP A 92 5.44 5.21 -1.94
N ILE A 93 4.37 4.43 -2.21
CA ILE A 93 2.99 4.92 -2.21
C ILE A 93 2.58 5.25 -0.77
N GLY A 94 2.16 6.49 -0.56
CA GLY A 94 1.69 6.96 0.73
C GLY A 94 2.80 7.28 1.75
N LEU A 95 4.08 7.33 1.39
CA LEU A 95 5.17 7.69 2.31
C LEU A 95 5.21 9.18 2.67
N SER A 96 4.60 10.02 1.87
CA SER A 96 4.50 11.46 2.15
C SER A 96 3.15 12.01 1.71
N VAL A 97 2.83 13.22 2.09
CA VAL A 97 1.63 13.93 1.64
C VAL A 97 1.59 14.06 0.11
N GLU A 98 2.75 14.29 -0.53
CA GLU A 98 2.86 14.43 -1.99
C GLU A 98 2.70 13.10 -2.74
N SER A 99 2.98 11.99 -2.07
CA SER A 99 2.81 10.63 -2.60
C SER A 99 1.63 9.88 -1.97
N ALA A 100 0.70 10.62 -1.33
CA ALA A 100 -0.47 10.03 -0.69
C ALA A 100 -1.27 9.20 -1.68
N ALA A 101 -1.71 8.02 -1.25
CA ALA A 101 -2.53 7.13 -2.06
C ALA A 101 -3.92 7.74 -2.30
N TYR A 102 -4.48 7.54 -3.50
CA TYR A 102 -5.85 7.94 -3.80
C TYR A 102 -6.87 6.98 -3.15
N PRO A 103 -8.14 7.39 -2.99
CA PRO A 103 -9.15 6.60 -2.27
C PRO A 103 -9.37 5.17 -2.79
N GLU A 104 -9.10 4.93 -4.08
CA GLU A 104 -9.23 3.60 -4.70
C GLU A 104 -7.96 2.75 -4.56
N GLU A 105 -6.89 3.33 -4.03
CA GLU A 105 -5.62 2.67 -3.82
C GLU A 105 -5.50 2.18 -2.38
N SER A 106 -4.50 1.36 -2.12
CA SER A 106 -4.14 0.91 -0.79
C SER A 106 -2.67 1.19 -0.51
N VAL A 107 -2.32 1.32 0.74
CA VAL A 107 -0.93 1.41 1.19
C VAL A 107 -0.54 0.15 1.95
N VAL A 108 0.74 -0.19 1.93
CA VAL A 108 1.29 -1.30 2.72
C VAL A 108 2.49 -0.79 3.48
N ASN A 109 2.50 -1.00 4.80
CA ASN A 109 3.62 -0.63 5.66
C ASN A 109 4.75 -1.68 5.63
N GLU A 110 5.81 -1.46 6.38
CA GLU A 110 7.01 -2.30 6.45
C GLU A 110 6.71 -3.68 7.06
N GLN A 111 5.70 -3.78 7.93
CA GLN A 111 5.23 -5.04 8.53
C GLN A 111 4.26 -5.82 7.62
N ALA A 112 4.15 -5.41 6.35
CA ALA A 112 3.23 -6.00 5.38
C ALA A 112 1.74 -5.90 5.81
N THR A 113 1.36 -4.83 6.50
CA THR A 113 -0.03 -4.52 6.78
C THR A 113 -0.58 -3.62 5.70
N LYS A 114 -1.64 -4.08 5.03
CA LYS A 114 -2.37 -3.29 4.02
C LYS A 114 -3.46 -2.46 4.70
N LEU A 115 -3.54 -1.19 4.34
CA LEU A 115 -4.65 -0.29 4.66
C LEU A 115 -5.34 0.17 3.38
N SER A 116 -6.67 0.11 3.36
CA SER A 116 -7.53 0.63 2.30
C SER A 116 -8.65 1.47 2.90
N ILE A 117 -9.03 2.57 2.24
CA ILE A 117 -10.27 3.30 2.55
C ILE A 117 -11.41 2.69 1.73
N LEU A 118 -12.45 2.19 2.40
CA LEU A 118 -13.60 1.58 1.74
C LEU A 118 -14.71 2.61 1.50
N GLN A 119 -14.91 3.53 2.44
CA GLN A 119 -15.97 4.53 2.36
C GLN A 119 -15.65 5.75 3.22
N VAL A 120 -16.02 6.92 2.72
CA VAL A 120 -16.01 8.18 3.47
C VAL A 120 -17.44 8.70 3.56
N ASN A 121 -17.92 9.00 4.77
CA ASN A 121 -19.22 9.58 5.00
C ASN A 121 -19.05 10.89 5.76
N ARG A 122 -19.25 12.01 5.07
CA ARG A 122 -19.17 13.36 5.63
C ARG A 122 -20.51 13.81 6.21
N ASN A 123 -20.48 14.79 7.07
CA ASN A 123 -21.65 15.31 7.77
C ASN A 123 -22.46 14.22 8.48
N ALA A 124 -21.77 13.22 9.04
CA ALA A 124 -22.41 12.12 9.73
C ALA A 124 -23.13 12.63 10.99
N SER A 125 -24.29 12.06 11.27
CA SER A 125 -25.05 12.37 12.48
C SER A 125 -24.96 11.18 13.44
N LEU A 126 -24.30 11.39 14.56
CA LEU A 126 -24.18 10.41 15.62
C LEU A 126 -24.97 10.90 16.85
N PRO A 127 -26.03 10.18 17.30
CA PRO A 127 -26.86 10.63 18.40
C PRO A 127 -26.10 10.81 19.72
N GLU A 128 -25.06 10.02 19.95
CA GLU A 128 -24.26 10.03 21.17
C GLU A 128 -23.10 11.02 21.13
N VAL A 129 -22.73 11.48 19.95
CA VAL A 129 -21.60 12.40 19.72
C VAL A 129 -22.05 13.48 18.74
N PRO A 130 -22.83 14.48 19.20
CA PRO A 130 -23.22 15.57 18.31
C PRO A 130 -21.99 16.42 17.94
N ALA A 131 -21.86 16.79 16.67
CA ALA A 131 -20.81 17.71 16.23
C ALA A 131 -20.97 19.08 16.91
N VAL A 132 -19.85 19.72 17.25
CA VAL A 132 -19.80 21.08 17.73
C VAL A 132 -20.22 22.06 16.63
N GLU A 133 -20.83 23.20 16.98
CA GLU A 133 -21.20 24.24 16.01
C GLU A 133 -19.99 24.68 15.17
N GLY A 134 -20.15 24.69 13.87
CA GLY A 134 -19.07 24.98 12.89
C GLY A 134 -18.16 23.80 12.59
N ARG A 135 -18.45 22.61 13.14
CA ARG A 135 -17.75 21.37 12.83
C ARG A 135 -18.66 20.32 12.20
N GLU A 136 -18.05 19.35 11.56
CA GLU A 136 -18.73 18.17 11.03
C GLU A 136 -18.06 16.89 11.52
N LEU A 137 -18.83 15.80 11.58
CA LEU A 137 -18.31 14.47 11.81
C LEU A 137 -18.08 13.78 10.47
N ILE A 138 -16.89 13.22 10.31
CA ILE A 138 -16.52 12.36 9.19
C ILE A 138 -16.35 10.93 9.70
N ILE A 139 -17.04 9.97 9.07
CA ILE A 139 -16.82 8.55 9.33
C ILE A 139 -16.04 7.99 8.14
N VAL A 140 -14.85 7.45 8.41
CA VAL A 140 -14.01 6.75 7.45
C VAL A 140 -14.07 5.26 7.74
N THR A 141 -14.58 4.47 6.81
CA THR A 141 -14.54 3.01 6.89
C THR A 141 -13.25 2.53 6.24
N VAL A 142 -12.46 1.79 6.99
CA VAL A 142 -11.16 1.26 6.54
C VAL A 142 -11.13 -0.26 6.61
N GLU A 143 -10.30 -0.86 5.78
CA GLU A 143 -9.93 -2.27 5.85
C GLU A 143 -8.44 -2.36 6.19
N LEU A 144 -8.10 -3.13 7.23
CA LEU A 144 -6.75 -3.58 7.53
C LEU A 144 -6.61 -5.05 7.17
N VAL A 145 -5.54 -5.43 6.47
CA VAL A 145 -5.22 -6.82 6.16
C VAL A 145 -3.77 -7.08 6.53
N ASN A 146 -3.54 -8.07 7.38
CA ASN A 146 -2.20 -8.54 7.69
C ASN A 146 -1.71 -9.49 6.58
N LEU A 147 -0.86 -8.98 5.69
CA LEU A 147 -0.23 -9.75 4.61
C LEU A 147 1.09 -10.40 5.07
N GLY A 148 1.55 -10.08 6.28
CA GLY A 148 2.77 -10.59 6.87
C GLY A 148 2.63 -11.98 7.49
N GLU A 149 3.71 -12.46 8.08
CA GLU A 149 3.80 -13.78 8.72
C GLU A 149 3.68 -13.71 10.26
N THR A 150 3.64 -12.51 10.82
CA THR A 150 3.58 -12.28 12.28
C THR A 150 2.27 -11.60 12.65
N VAL A 151 1.83 -11.82 13.89
CA VAL A 151 0.70 -11.09 14.48
C VAL A 151 1.07 -9.61 14.60
N ILE A 152 0.16 -8.73 14.22
CA ILE A 152 0.31 -7.28 14.34
C ILE A 152 -0.69 -6.70 15.33
N ASP A 153 -0.29 -5.64 16.03
CA ASP A 153 -1.20 -4.83 16.84
C ASP A 153 -1.80 -3.72 15.97
N TYR A 154 -3.05 -3.33 16.24
CA TYR A 154 -3.70 -2.17 15.62
C TYR A 154 -4.45 -1.36 16.66
N ASN A 155 -4.57 -0.05 16.40
CA ASN A 155 -5.27 0.87 17.28
C ASN A 155 -5.89 2.02 16.45
N GLU A 156 -7.16 2.37 16.71
CA GLU A 156 -7.81 3.50 16.03
C GLU A 156 -7.15 4.86 16.33
N ARG A 157 -6.31 4.95 17.37
CA ARG A 157 -5.54 6.16 17.70
C ARG A 157 -4.32 6.39 16.82
N ASP A 158 -3.94 5.37 16.06
CA ASP A 158 -2.83 5.44 15.08
C ASP A 158 -3.24 6.22 13.82
N PHE A 159 -4.49 6.69 13.79
CA PHE A 159 -5.06 7.41 12.65
C PHE A 159 -5.35 8.87 13.01
N VAL A 160 -4.86 9.77 12.17
CA VAL A 160 -5.07 11.22 12.29
C VAL A 160 -5.49 11.76 10.92
N LEU A 161 -6.55 12.56 10.83
CA LEU A 161 -6.81 13.37 9.65
C LEU A 161 -5.95 14.63 9.70
N VAL A 162 -5.33 14.96 8.55
CA VAL A 162 -4.49 16.15 8.42
C VAL A 162 -5.05 17.01 7.29
N ASN A 163 -5.19 18.30 7.51
CA ASN A 163 -5.59 19.26 6.49
C ASN A 163 -4.35 19.83 5.74
N PRO A 164 -4.53 20.54 4.61
CA PRO A 164 -3.42 21.12 3.84
C PRO A 164 -2.56 22.13 4.63
N PHE A 165 -3.06 22.61 5.76
CA PHE A 165 -2.33 23.55 6.64
C PHE A 165 -1.52 22.87 7.73
N GLY A 166 -1.59 21.51 7.79
CA GLY A 166 -0.89 20.70 8.78
C GLY A 166 -1.62 20.60 10.13
N GLU A 167 -2.90 21.02 10.22
CA GLU A 167 -3.72 20.80 11.40
C GLU A 167 -4.18 19.34 11.44
N GLY A 168 -4.01 18.68 12.60
CA GLY A 168 -4.36 17.29 12.80
C GLY A 168 -5.63 17.10 13.61
N TYR A 169 -6.52 16.21 13.17
CA TYR A 169 -7.75 15.80 13.84
C TYR A 169 -7.62 14.35 14.27
N THR A 170 -7.61 14.10 15.57
CA THR A 170 -7.51 12.74 16.13
C THR A 170 -8.85 12.01 16.03
N SER A 171 -8.82 10.69 15.90
CA SER A 171 -10.02 9.86 15.95
C SER A 171 -10.73 9.99 17.29
N LEU A 172 -12.07 9.82 17.27
CA LEU A 172 -12.93 9.75 18.45
C LEU A 172 -13.19 8.27 18.76
N PRO A 173 -12.45 7.67 19.72
CA PRO A 173 -12.49 6.24 19.94
C PRO A 173 -13.86 5.75 20.40
N GLY A 174 -14.34 4.66 19.74
CA GLY A 174 -15.60 4.03 20.11
C GLY A 174 -16.86 4.86 19.86
N ALA A 175 -16.75 5.98 19.11
CA ALA A 175 -17.86 6.89 18.83
C ALA A 175 -18.99 6.30 17.97
N VAL A 176 -18.76 5.17 17.31
CA VAL A 176 -19.72 4.52 16.40
C VAL A 176 -19.73 3.01 16.61
N GLN A 177 -20.88 2.38 16.34
CA GLN A 177 -20.94 0.92 16.30
C GLN A 177 -20.07 0.40 15.16
N GLY A 178 -19.22 -0.61 15.43
CA GLY A 178 -18.23 -1.11 14.48
C GLY A 178 -17.02 -0.20 14.35
N ALA A 179 -16.72 0.61 15.39
CA ALA A 179 -15.45 1.32 15.47
C ALA A 179 -14.28 0.33 15.33
N LEU A 180 -13.18 0.78 14.72
CA LEU A 180 -11.99 -0.07 14.52
C LEU A 180 -11.45 -0.59 15.85
N GLY A 181 -11.44 0.26 16.89
CA GLY A 181 -10.99 -0.11 18.21
C GLY A 181 -9.49 -0.39 18.27
N ARG A 182 -9.13 -1.37 19.11
CA ARG A 182 -7.76 -1.86 19.22
C ARG A 182 -7.74 -3.38 19.38
N GLY A 183 -6.72 -4.03 18.86
CA GLY A 183 -6.60 -5.48 18.98
C GLY A 183 -5.38 -6.01 18.27
N GLN A 184 -5.43 -7.30 17.96
CA GLN A 184 -4.40 -8.02 17.23
C GLN A 184 -4.99 -8.61 15.96
N LEU A 185 -4.21 -8.67 14.90
CA LEU A 185 -4.59 -9.23 13.62
C LEU A 185 -3.61 -10.34 13.25
N GLU A 186 -4.12 -11.55 13.15
CA GLU A 186 -3.36 -12.74 12.80
C GLU A 186 -2.86 -12.68 11.34
N PRO A 187 -1.79 -13.40 10.99
CA PRO A 187 -1.33 -13.53 9.60
C PRO A 187 -2.45 -13.95 8.65
N GLY A 188 -2.61 -13.23 7.55
CA GLY A 188 -3.64 -13.45 6.54
C GLY A 188 -5.05 -13.01 6.94
N ALA A 189 -5.25 -12.49 8.15
CA ALA A 189 -6.55 -11.99 8.58
C ALA A 189 -6.80 -10.57 8.07
N GLY A 190 -8.08 -10.23 7.87
CA GLY A 190 -8.56 -8.90 7.54
C GLY A 190 -9.58 -8.40 8.55
N LEU A 191 -9.64 -7.10 8.75
CA LEU A 191 -10.58 -6.43 9.64
C LEU A 191 -11.10 -5.16 8.97
N GLU A 192 -12.43 -5.02 8.90
CA GLU A 192 -13.09 -3.77 8.56
C GLU A 192 -13.48 -3.02 9.84
N GLY A 193 -13.21 -1.72 9.88
CA GLY A 193 -13.55 -0.88 11.02
C GLY A 193 -13.85 0.56 10.63
N ARG A 194 -14.48 1.28 11.54
CA ARG A 194 -14.87 2.69 11.35
C ARG A 194 -14.06 3.59 12.24
N LEU A 195 -13.57 4.68 11.65
CA LEU A 195 -12.91 5.78 12.35
C LEU A 195 -13.83 7.00 12.31
N VAL A 196 -13.95 7.72 13.39
CA VAL A 196 -14.76 8.96 13.46
C VAL A 196 -13.84 10.12 13.77
N PHE A 197 -13.98 11.21 13.00
CA PHE A 197 -13.23 12.44 13.20
C PHE A 197 -14.17 13.63 13.28
N GLU A 198 -13.85 14.62 14.10
CA GLU A 198 -14.52 15.91 14.14
C GLU A 198 -13.60 16.96 13.52
N VAL A 199 -14.00 17.50 12.38
CA VAL A 199 -13.21 18.46 11.59
C VAL A 199 -13.99 19.77 11.42
N ASN A 200 -13.35 20.81 10.89
CA ASN A 200 -14.07 22.05 10.54
C ASN A 200 -15.05 21.77 9.40
N ALA A 201 -16.26 22.32 9.48
CA ALA A 201 -17.30 22.07 8.49
C ALA A 201 -16.89 22.54 7.10
N GLY A 202 -17.00 21.66 6.10
CA GLY A 202 -16.68 21.94 4.70
C GLY A 202 -15.19 21.99 4.39
N GLU A 203 -14.33 21.49 5.26
CA GLU A 203 -12.89 21.39 5.02
C GLU A 203 -12.61 20.33 3.96
N LEU A 204 -11.79 20.67 2.96
CA LEU A 204 -11.45 19.83 1.80
C LEU A 204 -9.99 19.36 1.87
N ASP A 205 -9.63 18.48 0.95
CA ASP A 205 -8.26 17.96 0.78
C ASP A 205 -7.69 17.33 2.07
N LEU A 206 -8.56 16.63 2.80
CA LEU A 206 -8.16 15.91 4.01
C LEU A 206 -7.41 14.63 3.66
N ILE A 207 -6.34 14.38 4.39
CA ILE A 207 -5.47 13.21 4.23
C ILE A 207 -5.51 12.39 5.51
N LEU A 208 -5.76 11.09 5.40
CA LEU A 208 -5.63 10.15 6.49
C LEU A 208 -4.15 9.80 6.65
N ASN A 209 -3.57 10.17 7.78
CA ASN A 209 -2.25 9.75 8.23
C ASN A 209 -2.42 8.53 9.14
N TRP A 210 -1.76 7.44 8.79
CA TRP A 210 -1.70 6.21 9.57
C TRP A 210 -0.27 6.00 10.08
N ASP A 211 -0.07 6.18 11.38
CA ASP A 211 1.20 5.94 12.09
C ASP A 211 1.06 4.65 12.92
N SER A 212 1.47 3.53 12.35
CA SER A 212 1.33 2.20 12.95
C SER A 212 2.48 1.83 13.92
N GLY A 213 3.20 2.82 14.40
CA GLY A 213 4.21 2.65 15.45
C GLY A 213 5.65 2.82 14.97
N PRO A 214 6.62 2.73 15.90
CA PRO A 214 8.00 3.18 15.70
C PRO A 214 8.81 2.35 14.68
N ASP A 215 8.34 1.16 14.34
CA ASP A 215 9.00 0.27 13.38
C ASP A 215 8.48 0.46 11.95
N ASN A 216 7.55 1.39 11.74
CA ASN A 216 6.94 1.67 10.45
C ASN A 216 7.03 3.16 10.14
N GLU A 217 7.17 3.49 8.86
CA GLU A 217 6.99 4.86 8.40
C GLU A 217 5.48 5.19 8.28
N PRO A 218 5.05 6.42 8.61
CA PRO A 218 3.67 6.82 8.44
C PRO A 218 3.19 6.67 6.99
N ARG A 219 1.92 6.34 6.81
CA ARG A 219 1.28 6.22 5.49
C ARG A 219 0.16 7.24 5.34
N TYR A 220 0.04 7.80 4.15
CA TYR A 220 -0.87 8.89 3.82
C TYR A 220 -1.83 8.47 2.71
N LEU A 221 -3.13 8.70 2.91
CA LEU A 221 -4.18 8.41 1.93
C LEU A 221 -5.12 9.62 1.80
N TYR A 222 -5.42 10.04 0.59
CA TYR A 222 -6.47 11.04 0.36
C TYR A 222 -7.85 10.46 0.71
N LEU A 223 -8.72 11.32 1.26
CA LEU A 223 -10.10 10.93 1.57
C LEU A 223 -11.03 11.06 0.34
N GLU A 224 -10.72 11.99 -0.57
CA GLU A 224 -11.55 12.34 -1.74
C GLU A 224 -10.67 12.57 -2.97
#